data_3ed5840ceee53f9c110d162b0924df87
#
_entry.id   3ed5840ceee53f9c110d162b0924df87
#
_cell.length_a   1.000
_cell.length_b   1.000
_cell.length_c   1.000
_cell.angle_alpha   90.00
_cell.angle_beta   90.00
_cell.angle_gamma   90.00
#
_symmetry.space_group_name_H-M   'P 1'
#
loop_
_entity.id
_entity.type
_entity.pdbx_description
1 polymer ?
#
loop_
_entity_poly.entity_id
_entity_poly.type
_entity_poly.pdbx_seq_one_letter_code
_entity_poly.pdbx_strand_id
1 'polypeptide(L)'
;MKKLSLFVIGLYLGIVAAFSQEKPRLDSPYKVKKLTFEEANIVSSYYSQNGNNAAVTGGIGSEKLSDISTTFDVKMYKYDNKLRKHSFTGELGIDHYTSASSDKIDPHTISSASYSDNRIYPSLHWDMENEAKGKTIGAGISFSNEFDYNSFGLNANFSKKTKDRSGEFSAKLQAYIDQLRLIYPIELRSGSGDDYPTASRNTFSGTASWSQIINRQFQLMIEAGVVYQNGYLGLPFHRVYFNDNSVHVEALPATRIKIPIGMRATYFLGDQFILRGWYRFYHDDWGINSNAAEFETVVKVNPFFSITPFYRFYQQSAVDYFAPYQGHSNAEEFYTSNYDLSKFNSHFFGAGFRVAPPEGVFHLKHFNSLELRYGHYQRTTGLNANIVSMQVGFR
;
A
#
# COMPACT_ATOMS: atom_id res chain seq x y z
N MET A 1 14.48 -14.29 11.17
CA MET A 1 14.56 -13.05 11.95
C MET A 1 15.97 -12.48 12.12
N LYS A 2 16.93 -13.20 12.71
CA LYS A 2 18.33 -12.67 12.90
C LYS A 2 19.03 -12.18 11.61
N LYS A 3 18.83 -12.86 10.45
CA LYS A 3 19.43 -12.47 9.16
C LYS A 3 18.79 -11.20 8.57
N LEU A 4 17.48 -11.03 8.73
CA LEU A 4 16.74 -9.84 8.27
C LEU A 4 17.13 -8.60 9.09
N SER A 5 17.21 -8.76 10.42
CA SER A 5 17.68 -7.68 11.32
C SER A 5 19.11 -7.24 11.02
N LEU A 6 20.01 -8.18 10.71
CA LEU A 6 21.38 -7.89 10.29
C LEU A 6 21.45 -7.18 8.94
N PHE A 7 20.58 -7.52 8.00
CA PHE A 7 20.50 -6.85 6.70
C PHE A 7 20.01 -5.40 6.84
N VAL A 8 18.98 -5.16 7.64
CA VAL A 8 18.46 -3.81 7.93
C VAL A 8 19.52 -2.96 8.65
N ILE A 9 20.22 -3.52 9.64
CA ILE A 9 21.33 -2.85 10.33
C ILE A 9 22.50 -2.59 9.35
N GLY A 10 22.85 -3.53 8.48
CA GLY A 10 23.88 -3.36 7.47
C GLY A 10 23.55 -2.29 6.45
N LEU A 11 22.30 -2.22 6.00
CA LEU A 11 21.77 -1.18 5.11
C LEU A 11 21.85 0.21 5.81
N TYR A 12 21.44 0.28 7.07
CA TYR A 12 21.53 1.49 7.89
C TYR A 12 22.97 2.00 8.02
N LEU A 13 23.92 1.11 8.36
CA LEU A 13 25.33 1.45 8.48
C LEU A 13 25.95 1.86 7.13
N GLY A 14 25.54 1.22 6.03
CA GLY A 14 25.96 1.56 4.67
C GLY A 14 25.52 2.95 4.24
N ILE A 15 24.27 3.34 4.59
CA ILE A 15 23.74 4.67 4.32
C ILE A 15 24.50 5.74 5.10
N VAL A 16 24.68 5.53 6.41
CA VAL A 16 25.44 6.47 7.28
C VAL A 16 26.88 6.63 6.77
N ALA A 17 27.53 5.55 6.33
CA ALA A 17 28.87 5.59 5.75
C ALA A 17 28.93 6.34 4.40
N ALA A 18 27.92 6.20 3.55
CA ALA A 18 27.83 6.90 2.27
C ALA A 18 27.70 8.43 2.45
N PHE A 19 26.97 8.87 3.47
CA PHE A 19 26.83 10.30 3.80
C PHE A 19 28.06 10.92 4.46
N SER A 20 28.94 10.13 5.07
CA SER A 20 30.13 10.63 5.78
C SER A 20 31.26 11.05 4.83
N GLN A 21 31.18 10.78 3.53
CA GLN A 21 32.28 10.97 2.59
C GLN A 21 32.25 12.25 1.72
N GLU A 22 31.19 13.07 1.77
CA GLU A 22 31.13 14.29 0.97
C GLU A 22 31.71 15.51 1.71
N LYS A 23 32.94 15.89 1.35
CA LYS A 23 33.45 17.24 1.63
C LYS A 23 32.83 18.22 0.61
N PRO A 24 32.29 19.38 1.04
CA PRO A 24 31.79 20.39 0.12
C PRO A 24 32.97 20.94 -0.71
N ARG A 25 32.98 20.65 -2.02
CA ARG A 25 33.82 21.34 -2.99
C ARG A 25 33.13 22.60 -3.44
N LEU A 26 33.77 23.75 -3.26
CA LEU A 26 33.44 25.03 -3.87
C LEU A 26 33.61 24.88 -5.40
N ASP A 27 32.55 24.57 -6.11
CA ASP A 27 32.53 24.46 -7.57
C ASP A 27 31.92 25.73 -8.20
N SER A 28 32.53 26.18 -9.28
CA SER A 28 32.18 27.36 -10.10
C SER A 28 30.70 27.33 -10.57
N PRO A 29 30.01 28.48 -10.69
CA PRO A 29 28.55 28.57 -10.94
C PRO A 29 28.09 28.08 -12.34
N TYR A 30 28.98 27.64 -13.21
CA TYR A 30 28.69 27.21 -14.57
C TYR A 30 28.76 25.70 -14.83
N LYS A 31 29.00 24.85 -13.81
CA LYS A 31 28.95 23.40 -14.02
C LYS A 31 27.50 22.92 -13.95
N VAL A 32 27.10 22.08 -14.92
CA VAL A 32 25.87 21.29 -14.90
C VAL A 32 25.72 20.71 -13.49
N LYS A 33 24.65 21.08 -12.79
CA LYS A 33 24.45 20.64 -11.42
C LYS A 33 24.45 19.13 -11.39
N LYS A 34 25.36 18.54 -10.63
CA LYS A 34 25.47 17.10 -10.41
C LYS A 34 24.17 16.59 -9.79
N LEU A 35 23.92 15.30 -9.94
CA LEU A 35 22.88 14.60 -9.20
C LEU A 35 23.10 14.82 -7.70
N THR A 36 22.09 15.37 -7.03
CA THR A 36 22.15 15.79 -5.63
C THR A 36 21.17 14.93 -4.83
N PHE A 37 21.60 14.44 -3.68
CA PHE A 37 20.74 13.78 -2.71
C PHE A 37 19.70 14.77 -2.17
N GLU A 38 18.44 14.35 -2.06
CA GLU A 38 17.34 15.14 -1.52
C GLU A 38 16.92 14.61 -0.16
N GLU A 39 16.55 13.33 -0.10
CA GLU A 39 16.12 12.66 1.14
C GLU A 39 16.21 11.13 0.99
N ALA A 40 16.24 10.45 2.13
CA ALA A 40 16.00 9.01 2.21
C ALA A 40 15.11 8.72 3.41
N ASN A 41 14.28 7.69 3.28
CA ASN A 41 13.38 7.25 4.33
C ASN A 41 13.47 5.75 4.54
N ILE A 42 13.29 5.32 5.79
CA ILE A 42 13.07 3.92 6.15
C ILE A 42 11.74 3.86 6.88
N VAL A 43 10.85 3.01 6.40
CA VAL A 43 9.58 2.72 7.08
C VAL A 43 9.59 1.24 7.42
N SER A 44 9.45 0.91 8.71
CA SER A 44 9.27 -0.46 9.17
C SER A 44 7.94 -0.59 9.88
N SER A 45 7.22 -1.67 9.62
CA SER A 45 5.95 -1.94 10.29
C SER A 45 5.86 -3.38 10.76
N TYR A 46 5.14 -3.58 11.84
CA TYR A 46 4.70 -4.88 12.33
C TYR A 46 3.17 -4.89 12.35
N TYR A 47 2.61 -5.86 11.65
CA TYR A 47 1.18 -6.14 11.62
C TYR A 47 0.91 -7.49 12.29
N SER A 48 -0.16 -7.56 13.07
CA SER A 48 -0.64 -8.82 13.66
C SER A 48 -2.15 -8.83 13.68
N GLN A 49 -2.76 -9.86 13.11
CA GLN A 49 -4.22 -10.05 13.12
C GLN A 49 -4.63 -11.36 13.79
N ASN A 50 -5.89 -11.37 14.22
CA ASN A 50 -6.60 -12.54 14.73
C ASN A 50 -8.05 -12.46 14.26
N GLY A 51 -8.57 -13.55 13.70
CA GLY A 51 -9.93 -13.69 13.19
C GLY A 51 -10.34 -15.15 13.16
N ASN A 52 -11.57 -15.40 12.72
CA ASN A 52 -12.19 -16.73 12.76
C ASN A 52 -12.79 -17.18 11.41
N ASN A 53 -12.55 -16.43 10.32
CA ASN A 53 -13.18 -16.66 9.04
C ASN A 53 -12.15 -16.87 7.92
N ALA A 54 -11.17 -17.78 8.15
CA ALA A 54 -10.11 -18.03 7.17
C ALA A 54 -10.68 -18.51 5.83
N ALA A 55 -10.44 -17.75 4.76
CA ALA A 55 -10.92 -18.08 3.42
C ALA A 55 -10.28 -19.37 2.87
N VAL A 56 -9.05 -19.67 3.30
CA VAL A 56 -8.33 -20.90 2.98
C VAL A 56 -9.11 -22.15 3.42
N THR A 57 -9.88 -22.04 4.49
CA THR A 57 -10.71 -23.13 5.04
C THR A 57 -12.22 -22.89 4.84
N GLY A 58 -12.57 -22.10 3.82
CA GLY A 58 -13.97 -21.87 3.43
C GLY A 58 -14.72 -20.88 4.30
N GLY A 59 -14.03 -19.90 4.87
CA GLY A 59 -14.66 -18.85 5.68
C GLY A 59 -14.86 -19.23 7.16
N ILE A 60 -14.19 -20.27 7.63
CA ILE A 60 -14.18 -20.71 9.04
C ILE A 60 -12.73 -20.95 9.49
N GLY A 61 -12.52 -21.05 10.81
CA GLY A 61 -11.20 -21.33 11.38
C GLY A 61 -10.34 -20.06 11.57
N SER A 62 -9.14 -20.24 12.07
CA SER A 62 -8.27 -19.15 12.52
C SER A 62 -7.68 -18.35 11.36
N GLU A 63 -7.75 -17.03 11.43
CA GLU A 63 -7.11 -16.06 10.51
C GLU A 63 -5.91 -15.36 11.16
N LYS A 64 -5.12 -16.06 11.93
CA LYS A 64 -3.92 -15.47 12.56
C LYS A 64 -2.84 -15.26 11.52
N LEU A 65 -2.43 -14.01 11.36
CA LEU A 65 -1.32 -13.61 10.49
C LEU A 65 -0.45 -12.58 11.21
N SER A 66 0.84 -12.65 10.99
CA SER A 66 1.77 -11.57 11.33
C SER A 66 2.63 -11.22 10.12
N ASP A 67 2.93 -9.93 9.96
CA ASP A 67 3.76 -9.39 8.90
C ASP A 67 4.77 -8.40 9.47
N ILE A 68 6.00 -8.48 8.97
CA ILE A 68 7.07 -7.50 9.19
C ILE A 68 7.45 -6.95 7.82
N SER A 69 7.15 -5.68 7.61
CA SER A 69 7.45 -4.96 6.38
C SER A 69 8.53 -3.91 6.62
N THR A 70 9.44 -3.75 5.69
CA THR A 70 10.42 -2.67 5.68
C THR A 70 10.57 -2.12 4.28
N THR A 71 10.37 -0.82 4.12
CA THR A 71 10.57 -0.09 2.86
C THR A 71 11.66 0.94 3.04
N PHE A 72 12.57 0.99 2.10
CA PHE A 72 13.63 1.98 1.99
C PHE A 72 13.46 2.76 0.69
N ASP A 73 13.44 4.09 0.75
CA ASP A 73 13.45 4.95 -0.42
C ASP A 73 14.57 5.97 -0.38
N VAL A 74 15.08 6.31 -1.58
CA VAL A 74 16.06 7.37 -1.80
C VAL A 74 15.59 8.26 -2.93
N LYS A 75 15.62 9.56 -2.69
CA LYS A 75 15.29 10.57 -3.68
C LYS A 75 16.51 11.43 -4.00
N MET A 76 16.79 11.56 -5.27
CA MET A 76 17.86 12.38 -5.83
C MET A 76 17.30 13.31 -6.88
N TYR A 77 17.93 14.47 -7.06
CA TYR A 77 17.50 15.39 -8.11
C TYR A 77 18.67 16.05 -8.85
N LYS A 78 18.37 16.56 -10.03
CA LYS A 78 19.24 17.46 -10.81
C LYS A 78 18.42 18.48 -11.58
N TYR A 79 19.02 19.59 -11.93
CA TYR A 79 18.43 20.57 -12.86
C TYR A 79 19.05 20.44 -14.24
N ASP A 80 18.24 20.54 -15.28
CA ASP A 80 18.73 20.64 -16.64
C ASP A 80 19.04 22.10 -17.06
N ASN A 81 19.54 22.28 -18.29
CA ASN A 81 19.87 23.61 -18.84
C ASN A 81 18.66 24.54 -19.01
N LYS A 82 17.45 24.02 -18.92
CA LYS A 82 16.16 24.78 -18.95
C LYS A 82 15.58 25.02 -17.55
N LEU A 83 16.38 24.82 -16.51
CA LEU A 83 15.99 24.96 -15.10
C LEU A 83 14.81 24.05 -14.69
N ARG A 84 14.62 22.92 -15.37
CA ARG A 84 13.64 21.93 -14.98
C ARG A 84 14.26 20.98 -13.95
N LYS A 85 13.54 20.71 -12.87
CA LYS A 85 13.97 19.75 -11.85
C LYS A 85 13.64 18.34 -12.32
N HIS A 86 14.63 17.48 -12.43
CA HIS A 86 14.49 16.05 -12.65
C HIS A 86 14.72 15.35 -11.32
N SER A 87 13.71 14.69 -10.79
CA SER A 87 13.79 13.88 -9.56
C SER A 87 13.80 12.41 -9.93
N PHE A 88 14.59 11.63 -9.22
CA PHE A 88 14.69 10.17 -9.34
C PHE A 88 14.46 9.58 -7.95
N THR A 89 13.47 8.72 -7.82
CA THR A 89 13.18 8.01 -6.57
C THR A 89 13.39 6.52 -6.81
N GLY A 90 14.27 5.91 -6.04
CA GLY A 90 14.41 4.45 -5.95
C GLY A 90 13.82 3.96 -4.66
N GLU A 91 13.04 2.90 -4.71
CA GLU A 91 12.43 2.26 -3.54
C GLU A 91 12.72 0.77 -3.55
N LEU A 92 12.96 0.19 -2.39
CA LEU A 92 13.07 -1.24 -2.15
C LEU A 92 12.22 -1.61 -0.94
N GLY A 93 11.22 -2.44 -1.14
CA GLY A 93 10.42 -3.01 -0.06
C GLY A 93 10.70 -4.50 0.12
N ILE A 94 10.63 -4.94 1.38
CA ILE A 94 10.76 -6.34 1.79
C ILE A 94 9.72 -6.61 2.86
N ASP A 95 8.86 -7.61 2.61
CA ASP A 95 7.86 -8.08 3.56
C ASP A 95 8.14 -9.55 3.91
N HIS A 96 7.88 -9.91 5.15
CA HIS A 96 7.85 -11.29 5.61
C HIS A 96 6.56 -11.52 6.39
N TYR A 97 5.68 -12.36 5.86
CA TYR A 97 4.38 -12.61 6.47
C TYR A 97 4.10 -14.10 6.63
N THR A 98 3.31 -14.45 7.66
CA THR A 98 2.87 -15.81 7.95
C THR A 98 1.57 -16.12 7.23
N SER A 99 1.23 -17.40 7.11
CA SER A 99 -0.08 -17.82 6.59
C SER A 99 -1.22 -17.35 7.51
N ALA A 100 -2.31 -16.88 6.91
CA ALA A 100 -3.55 -16.52 7.60
C ALA A 100 -4.48 -17.73 7.82
N SER A 101 -3.96 -18.95 7.82
CA SER A 101 -4.74 -20.19 7.95
C SER A 101 -4.32 -21.01 9.15
N SER A 102 -5.29 -21.66 9.82
CA SER A 102 -5.04 -22.70 10.81
C SER A 102 -4.65 -24.03 10.20
N ASP A 103 -5.06 -24.29 8.96
CA ASP A 103 -4.79 -25.52 8.23
C ASP A 103 -3.77 -25.27 7.13
N LYS A 104 -2.73 -26.07 7.08
CA LYS A 104 -1.73 -26.02 6.02
C LYS A 104 -2.33 -26.60 4.75
N ILE A 105 -2.31 -25.83 3.67
CA ILE A 105 -2.79 -26.29 2.36
C ILE A 105 -1.81 -27.28 1.76
N ASP A 106 -0.54 -27.00 1.87
CA ASP A 106 0.54 -27.87 1.41
C ASP A 106 1.74 -27.75 2.36
N PRO A 107 2.01 -28.77 3.17
CA PRO A 107 3.13 -28.76 4.10
C PRO A 107 4.50 -28.78 3.41
N HIS A 108 4.57 -29.06 2.11
CA HIS A 108 5.81 -29.11 1.34
C HIS A 108 6.11 -27.82 0.60
N THR A 109 5.16 -26.89 0.46
CA THR A 109 5.39 -25.56 -0.14
C THR A 109 5.57 -24.48 0.91
N ILE A 110 6.54 -23.60 0.68
CA ILE A 110 6.74 -22.39 1.48
C ILE A 110 6.04 -21.26 0.74
N SER A 111 4.75 -21.07 1.02
CA SER A 111 3.96 -19.98 0.47
C SER A 111 3.05 -19.36 1.55
N SER A 112 2.52 -18.19 1.29
CA SER A 112 1.55 -17.53 2.17
C SER A 112 0.32 -18.39 2.46
N ALA A 113 -0.01 -19.30 1.53
CA ALA A 113 -1.11 -20.24 1.67
C ALA A 113 -0.86 -21.36 2.68
N SER A 114 0.39 -21.74 2.92
CA SER A 114 0.72 -22.91 3.76
C SER A 114 1.50 -22.59 5.01
N TYR A 115 2.46 -21.64 4.98
CA TYR A 115 3.32 -21.35 6.12
C TYR A 115 3.69 -19.88 6.23
N SER A 116 4.52 -19.38 5.31
CA SER A 116 4.98 -17.98 5.26
C SER A 116 5.52 -17.68 3.87
N ASP A 117 5.62 -16.40 3.53
CA ASP A 117 6.25 -15.96 2.31
C ASP A 117 7.10 -14.72 2.54
N ASN A 118 7.98 -14.43 1.57
CA ASN A 118 8.78 -13.23 1.50
C ASN A 118 8.47 -12.52 0.19
N ARG A 119 8.16 -11.26 0.28
CA ARG A 119 7.95 -10.40 -0.86
C ARG A 119 9.09 -9.40 -0.99
N ILE A 120 9.63 -9.24 -2.20
CA ILE A 120 10.63 -8.22 -2.52
C ILE A 120 10.09 -7.39 -3.68
N TYR A 121 10.03 -6.05 -3.50
CA TYR A 121 9.43 -5.16 -4.49
C TYR A 121 10.24 -3.86 -4.69
N PRO A 122 11.20 -3.87 -5.64
CA PRO A 122 11.88 -2.67 -6.07
C PRO A 122 11.02 -1.80 -6.98
N SER A 123 11.20 -0.49 -6.92
CA SER A 123 10.64 0.47 -7.87
C SER A 123 11.60 1.60 -8.21
N LEU A 124 11.45 2.15 -9.41
CA LEU A 124 12.15 3.35 -9.87
C LEU A 124 11.14 4.32 -10.46
N HIS A 125 11.21 5.58 -10.06
CA HIS A 125 10.33 6.63 -10.54
C HIS A 125 11.14 7.85 -10.94
N TRP A 126 10.76 8.49 -12.04
CA TRP A 126 11.33 9.73 -12.55
C TRP A 126 10.24 10.76 -12.74
N ASP A 127 10.50 11.99 -12.25
CA ASP A 127 9.65 13.15 -12.47
C ASP A 127 10.47 14.29 -13.10
N MET A 128 9.85 15.03 -14.00
CA MET A 128 10.37 16.30 -14.54
C MET A 128 9.39 17.42 -14.21
N GLU A 129 9.79 18.29 -13.31
CA GLU A 129 9.03 19.48 -12.94
C GLU A 129 9.54 20.72 -13.68
N ASN A 130 8.63 21.42 -14.34
CA ASN A 130 8.86 22.74 -14.90
C ASN A 130 8.12 23.78 -14.06
N GLU A 131 8.83 24.35 -13.09
CA GLU A 131 8.25 25.29 -12.13
C GLU A 131 7.68 26.54 -12.82
N ALA A 132 8.37 27.08 -13.83
CA ALA A 132 7.91 28.26 -14.57
C ALA A 132 6.54 28.02 -15.25
N LYS A 133 6.31 26.80 -15.73
CA LYS A 133 5.04 26.42 -16.36
C LYS A 133 4.05 25.79 -15.38
N GLY A 134 4.45 25.51 -14.14
CA GLY A 134 3.68 24.76 -13.15
C GLY A 134 3.26 23.37 -13.66
N LYS A 135 4.14 22.65 -14.35
CA LYS A 135 3.85 21.38 -15.00
C LYS A 135 4.83 20.32 -14.53
N THR A 136 4.31 19.15 -14.14
CA THR A 136 5.10 17.95 -13.85
C THR A 136 4.66 16.82 -14.77
N ILE A 137 5.61 16.05 -15.25
CA ILE A 137 5.39 14.76 -15.92
C ILE A 137 6.33 13.75 -15.28
N GLY A 138 5.88 12.52 -15.16
CA GLY A 138 6.71 11.46 -14.62
C GLY A 138 6.34 10.10 -15.16
N ALA A 139 7.23 9.15 -14.95
CA ALA A 139 7.05 7.75 -15.29
C ALA A 139 7.81 6.88 -14.30
N GLY A 140 7.31 5.65 -14.07
CA GLY A 140 7.97 4.72 -13.18
C GLY A 140 7.75 3.29 -13.61
N ILE A 141 8.63 2.44 -13.10
CA ILE A 141 8.57 0.99 -13.24
C ILE A 141 8.66 0.36 -11.86
N SER A 142 8.00 -0.78 -11.69
CA SER A 142 8.05 -1.56 -10.45
C SER A 142 8.05 -3.04 -10.75
N PHE A 143 8.62 -3.81 -9.86
CA PHE A 143 8.61 -5.25 -9.89
C PHE A 143 8.25 -5.77 -8.50
N SER A 144 7.52 -6.87 -8.40
CA SER A 144 7.27 -7.57 -7.15
C SER A 144 7.40 -9.06 -7.36
N ASN A 145 8.06 -9.74 -6.44
CA ASN A 145 8.27 -11.17 -6.48
C ASN A 145 7.93 -11.82 -5.13
N GLU A 146 7.12 -12.84 -5.21
CA GLU A 146 6.76 -13.78 -4.15
C GLU A 146 6.92 -15.22 -4.69
N PHE A 147 6.72 -16.21 -3.85
CA PHE A 147 6.84 -17.61 -4.29
C PHE A 147 5.84 -17.97 -5.41
N ASP A 148 4.61 -17.53 -5.26
CA ASP A 148 3.49 -17.86 -6.16
C ASP A 148 2.97 -16.66 -6.99
N TYR A 149 3.62 -15.48 -6.88
CA TYR A 149 3.17 -14.27 -7.54
C TYR A 149 4.33 -13.39 -8.02
N ASN A 150 4.29 -13.04 -9.30
CA ASN A 150 5.19 -12.05 -9.91
C ASN A 150 4.38 -10.92 -10.52
N SER A 151 4.82 -9.68 -10.31
CA SER A 151 4.16 -8.50 -10.86
C SER A 151 5.17 -7.59 -11.52
N PHE A 152 4.84 -7.09 -12.70
CA PHE A 152 5.54 -6.00 -13.38
C PHE A 152 4.60 -4.81 -13.51
N GLY A 153 5.03 -3.66 -13.01
CA GLY A 153 4.24 -2.43 -13.01
C GLY A 153 4.86 -1.31 -13.84
N LEU A 154 3.99 -0.58 -14.54
CA LEU A 154 4.30 0.66 -15.25
C LEU A 154 3.37 1.75 -14.75
N ASN A 155 3.89 2.97 -14.61
CA ASN A 155 3.07 4.13 -14.32
C ASN A 155 3.53 5.37 -15.05
N ALA A 156 2.59 6.29 -15.32
CA ALA A 156 2.83 7.62 -15.84
C ALA A 156 1.96 8.62 -15.08
N ASN A 157 2.51 9.79 -14.78
CA ASN A 157 1.81 10.85 -14.09
C ASN A 157 2.00 12.20 -14.79
N PHE A 158 1.00 13.03 -14.64
CA PHE A 158 0.94 14.39 -15.11
C PHE A 158 0.33 15.27 -14.06
N SER A 159 0.90 16.45 -13.80
CA SER A 159 0.21 17.50 -13.05
C SER A 159 0.38 18.88 -13.67
N LYS A 160 -0.58 19.75 -13.34
CA LYS A 160 -0.63 21.13 -13.84
C LYS A 160 -1.23 22.03 -12.77
N LYS A 161 -0.40 22.96 -12.28
CA LYS A 161 -0.82 24.03 -11.36
C LYS A 161 -1.51 25.16 -12.13
N THR A 162 -2.48 25.82 -11.49
CA THR A 162 -3.08 27.07 -11.98
C THR A 162 -2.05 28.19 -12.03
N LYS A 163 -2.37 29.31 -12.72
CA LYS A 163 -1.45 30.44 -12.85
C LYS A 163 -1.12 31.08 -11.50
N ASP A 164 -2.10 31.15 -10.61
CA ASP A 164 -1.99 31.69 -9.23
C ASP A 164 -1.46 30.65 -8.22
N ARG A 165 -1.17 29.41 -8.66
CA ARG A 165 -0.68 28.29 -7.84
C ARG A 165 -1.64 27.84 -6.74
N SER A 166 -2.89 28.30 -6.73
CA SER A 166 -3.89 27.91 -5.74
C SER A 166 -4.55 26.56 -6.05
N GLY A 167 -4.56 26.16 -7.32
CA GLY A 167 -5.15 24.90 -7.77
C GLY A 167 -4.13 24.01 -8.53
N GLU A 168 -4.34 22.70 -8.46
CA GLU A 168 -3.54 21.70 -9.21
C GLU A 168 -4.45 20.58 -9.71
N PHE A 169 -4.41 20.35 -11.01
CA PHE A 169 -4.92 19.14 -11.64
C PHE A 169 -3.83 18.10 -11.69
N SER A 170 -4.13 16.84 -11.32
CA SER A 170 -3.22 15.72 -11.47
C SER A 170 -3.93 14.52 -12.11
N ALA A 171 -3.19 13.76 -12.93
CA ALA A 171 -3.67 12.52 -13.51
C ALA A 171 -2.55 11.46 -13.41
N LYS A 172 -2.94 10.21 -13.13
CA LYS A 172 -2.04 9.06 -13.04
C LYS A 172 -2.64 7.88 -13.79
N LEU A 173 -1.81 7.22 -14.60
CA LEU A 173 -2.12 5.96 -15.26
C LEU A 173 -1.19 4.89 -14.70
N GLN A 174 -1.70 3.68 -14.49
CA GLN A 174 -0.93 2.54 -14.01
C GLN A 174 -1.38 1.27 -14.73
N ALA A 175 -0.42 0.40 -15.02
CA ALA A 175 -0.64 -0.93 -15.55
C ALA A 175 0.20 -1.92 -14.75
N TYR A 176 -0.42 -3.02 -14.32
CA TYR A 176 0.25 -4.16 -13.71
C TYR A 176 -0.04 -5.40 -14.54
N ILE A 177 1.01 -6.14 -14.82
CA ILE A 177 0.97 -7.41 -15.55
C ILE A 177 1.52 -8.46 -14.60
N ASP A 178 0.64 -9.32 -14.14
CA ASP A 178 0.91 -10.25 -13.06
C ASP A 178 0.83 -11.68 -13.56
N GLN A 179 1.69 -12.54 -13.02
CA GLN A 179 1.69 -13.97 -13.23
C GLN A 179 1.55 -14.67 -11.88
N LEU A 180 0.56 -15.55 -11.77
CA LEU A 180 0.26 -16.35 -10.59
C LEU A 180 0.58 -17.82 -10.87
N ARG A 181 1.11 -18.52 -9.86
CA ARG A 181 1.11 -19.99 -9.80
C ARG A 181 -0.17 -20.43 -9.10
N LEU A 182 -0.93 -21.31 -9.74
CA LEU A 182 -2.20 -21.80 -9.20
C LEU A 182 -1.94 -22.98 -8.24
N ILE A 183 -1.68 -22.64 -6.98
CA ILE A 183 -1.49 -23.64 -5.92
C ILE A 183 -2.86 -23.97 -5.33
N TYR A 184 -3.48 -25.04 -5.83
CA TYR A 184 -4.75 -25.52 -5.29
C TYR A 184 -4.57 -26.30 -3.98
N PRO A 185 -5.61 -26.43 -3.14
CA PRO A 185 -5.62 -27.38 -2.03
C PRO A 185 -5.29 -28.80 -2.48
N ILE A 186 -4.52 -29.54 -1.68
CA ILE A 186 -3.97 -30.84 -2.08
C ILE A 186 -5.05 -31.85 -2.51
N GLU A 187 -6.20 -31.83 -1.86
CA GLU A 187 -7.36 -32.69 -2.15
C GLU A 187 -8.09 -32.33 -3.44
N LEU A 188 -7.84 -31.13 -3.99
CA LEU A 188 -8.47 -30.63 -5.22
C LEU A 188 -7.52 -30.62 -6.41
N ARG A 189 -6.29 -31.15 -6.27
CA ARG A 189 -5.31 -31.22 -7.36
C ARG A 189 -5.56 -32.44 -8.23
N SER A 190 -5.54 -32.23 -9.54
CA SER A 190 -5.48 -33.30 -10.52
C SER A 190 -4.01 -33.58 -10.85
N GLY A 191 -3.36 -34.52 -10.11
CA GLY A 191 -1.98 -34.96 -10.38
C GLY A 191 -1.07 -34.96 -9.15
N SER A 192 0.01 -35.72 -9.19
CA SER A 192 0.96 -35.96 -8.08
C SER A 192 2.28 -35.23 -8.27
N GLY A 193 2.33 -34.00 -8.79
CA GLY A 193 3.58 -33.31 -9.06
C GLY A 193 3.60 -31.85 -8.55
N ASP A 194 4.81 -31.30 -8.42
CA ASP A 194 5.08 -29.89 -8.07
C ASP A 194 4.92 -28.93 -9.28
N ASP A 195 4.26 -29.38 -10.36
CA ASP A 195 4.00 -28.57 -11.54
C ASP A 195 2.68 -27.81 -11.35
N TYR A 196 2.81 -26.56 -10.90
CA TYR A 196 1.65 -25.68 -10.68
C TYR A 196 1.31 -24.94 -11.97
N PRO A 197 0.04 -25.04 -12.46
CA PRO A 197 -0.41 -24.23 -13.58
C PRO A 197 -0.22 -22.74 -13.30
N THR A 198 -0.05 -21.95 -14.34
CA THR A 198 0.08 -20.51 -14.22
C THR A 198 -1.10 -19.78 -14.84
N ALA A 199 -1.48 -18.65 -14.28
CA ALA A 199 -2.49 -17.77 -14.83
C ALA A 199 -1.98 -16.31 -14.83
N SER A 200 -2.56 -15.48 -15.69
CA SER A 200 -2.30 -14.05 -15.70
C SER A 200 -3.39 -13.28 -14.97
N ARG A 201 -3.00 -12.15 -14.39
CA ARG A 201 -3.88 -11.10 -13.90
C ARG A 201 -3.34 -9.77 -14.39
N ASN A 202 -4.16 -8.99 -15.08
CA ASN A 202 -3.77 -7.67 -15.54
C ASN A 202 -4.64 -6.62 -14.87
N THR A 203 -4.02 -5.52 -14.44
CA THR A 203 -4.73 -4.41 -13.81
C THR A 203 -4.34 -3.11 -14.48
N PHE A 204 -5.31 -2.39 -15.01
CA PHE A 204 -5.15 -1.06 -15.59
C PHE A 204 -5.94 -0.06 -14.78
N SER A 205 -5.34 1.06 -14.42
CA SER A 205 -6.03 2.10 -13.67
C SER A 205 -5.71 3.50 -14.17
N GLY A 206 -6.71 4.37 -14.08
CA GLY A 206 -6.59 5.79 -14.31
C GLY A 206 -7.21 6.55 -13.15
N THR A 207 -6.51 7.57 -12.65
CA THR A 207 -6.99 8.45 -11.58
C THR A 207 -6.78 9.89 -11.98
N ALA A 208 -7.77 10.74 -11.74
CA ALA A 208 -7.68 12.19 -11.88
C ALA A 208 -8.03 12.86 -10.55
N SER A 209 -7.34 13.93 -10.21
CA SER A 209 -7.60 14.70 -9.00
C SER A 209 -7.50 16.20 -9.25
N TRP A 210 -8.26 16.95 -8.48
CA TRP A 210 -8.17 18.40 -8.38
C TRP A 210 -7.95 18.79 -6.92
N SER A 211 -6.84 19.50 -6.66
CA SER A 211 -6.52 20.06 -5.35
C SER A 211 -6.63 21.59 -5.43
N GLN A 212 -7.30 22.21 -4.45
CA GLN A 212 -7.56 23.64 -4.39
C GLN A 212 -7.28 24.19 -2.99
N ILE A 213 -6.43 25.21 -2.92
CA ILE A 213 -6.29 26.06 -1.74
C ILE A 213 -7.47 27.04 -1.78
N ILE A 214 -8.46 26.85 -0.91
CA ILE A 214 -9.67 27.70 -0.85
C ILE A 214 -9.34 29.02 -0.17
N ASN A 215 -8.59 28.95 0.94
CA ASN A 215 -8.09 30.11 1.67
C ASN A 215 -6.85 29.72 2.48
N ARG A 216 -6.32 30.64 3.30
CA ARG A 216 -5.10 30.41 4.10
C ARG A 216 -5.19 29.24 5.09
N GLN A 217 -6.41 28.85 5.47
CA GLN A 217 -6.64 27.81 6.48
C GLN A 217 -7.23 26.54 5.89
N PHE A 218 -7.77 26.56 4.65
CA PHE A 218 -8.53 25.44 4.12
C PHE A 218 -8.07 25.03 2.72
N GLN A 219 -7.75 23.75 2.59
CA GLN A 219 -7.42 23.07 1.34
C GLN A 219 -8.38 21.90 1.13
N LEU A 220 -8.85 21.74 -0.10
CA LEU A 220 -9.71 20.63 -0.54
C LEU A 220 -9.08 19.92 -1.73
N MET A 221 -9.18 18.57 -1.76
CA MET A 221 -8.84 17.74 -2.90
C MET A 221 -10.01 16.80 -3.19
N ILE A 222 -10.34 16.64 -4.46
CA ILE A 222 -11.31 15.66 -4.95
C ILE A 222 -10.57 14.77 -5.94
N GLU A 223 -10.82 13.47 -5.89
CA GLU A 223 -10.25 12.49 -6.82
C GLU A 223 -11.31 11.51 -7.32
N ALA A 224 -11.17 11.05 -8.55
CA ALA A 224 -11.97 9.99 -9.13
C ALA A 224 -11.06 9.06 -9.95
N GLY A 225 -11.37 7.78 -9.92
CA GLY A 225 -10.59 6.78 -10.62
C GLY A 225 -11.47 5.72 -11.28
N VAL A 226 -10.86 4.99 -12.18
CA VAL A 226 -11.39 3.75 -12.74
C VAL A 226 -10.28 2.70 -12.73
N VAL A 227 -10.63 1.47 -12.35
CA VAL A 227 -9.72 0.32 -12.39
C VAL A 227 -10.40 -0.78 -13.17
N TYR A 228 -9.71 -1.34 -14.14
CA TYR A 228 -10.10 -2.52 -14.88
C TYR A 228 -9.13 -3.66 -14.60
N GLN A 229 -9.66 -4.79 -14.18
CA GLN A 229 -8.90 -6.02 -13.98
C GLN A 229 -9.40 -7.11 -14.92
N ASN A 230 -8.48 -7.92 -15.45
CA ASN A 230 -8.84 -9.11 -16.19
C ASN A 230 -7.85 -10.25 -15.95
N GLY A 231 -8.33 -11.49 -16.07
CA GLY A 231 -7.57 -12.72 -15.85
C GLY A 231 -8.08 -13.51 -14.65
N TYR A 232 -7.21 -14.19 -13.94
CA TYR A 232 -7.58 -14.97 -12.76
C TYR A 232 -7.70 -14.05 -11.53
N LEU A 233 -8.92 -13.76 -11.09
CA LEU A 233 -9.19 -12.79 -10.01
C LEU A 233 -9.49 -13.44 -8.65
N GLY A 234 -9.73 -14.75 -8.61
CA GLY A 234 -9.84 -15.52 -7.38
C GLY A 234 -8.48 -15.81 -6.72
N LEU A 235 -8.52 -16.52 -5.61
CA LEU A 235 -7.34 -17.06 -4.94
C LEU A 235 -7.38 -18.60 -5.03
N PRO A 236 -6.37 -19.24 -5.66
CA PRO A 236 -6.44 -20.66 -6.02
C PRO A 236 -6.47 -21.59 -4.81
N PHE A 237 -5.94 -21.14 -3.66
CA PHE A 237 -5.88 -21.92 -2.41
C PHE A 237 -7.13 -21.73 -1.52
N HIS A 238 -8.10 -20.87 -1.88
CA HIS A 238 -9.35 -20.70 -1.15
C HIS A 238 -10.31 -21.87 -1.43
N ARG A 239 -10.78 -22.52 -0.35
CA ARG A 239 -11.84 -23.52 -0.42
C ARG A 239 -13.20 -22.88 -0.31
N VAL A 240 -14.17 -23.45 -1.00
CA VAL A 240 -15.59 -23.13 -0.85
C VAL A 240 -16.35 -24.43 -0.62
N TYR A 241 -17.01 -24.55 0.53
CA TYR A 241 -17.81 -25.70 0.88
C TYR A 241 -19.28 -25.45 0.48
N PHE A 242 -19.84 -26.41 -0.24
CA PHE A 242 -21.21 -26.36 -0.72
C PHE A 242 -22.18 -27.03 0.25
N ASN A 243 -23.48 -26.81 0.04
CA ASN A 243 -24.54 -27.35 0.88
C ASN A 243 -24.69 -28.87 0.80
N ASP A 244 -24.15 -29.50 -0.22
CA ASP A 244 -24.06 -30.95 -0.41
C ASP A 244 -22.77 -31.56 0.18
N ASN A 245 -21.97 -30.78 0.91
CA ASN A 245 -20.65 -31.11 1.45
C ASN A 245 -19.54 -31.28 0.40
N SER A 246 -19.77 -30.97 -0.87
CA SER A 246 -18.69 -30.90 -1.84
C SER A 246 -17.78 -29.70 -1.55
N VAL A 247 -16.52 -29.80 -1.99
CA VAL A 247 -15.50 -28.75 -1.81
C VAL A 247 -14.98 -28.35 -3.18
N HIS A 248 -14.94 -27.05 -3.42
CA HIS A 248 -14.47 -26.46 -4.68
C HIS A 248 -13.43 -25.37 -4.39
N VAL A 249 -12.62 -25.06 -5.41
CA VAL A 249 -11.77 -23.87 -5.41
C VAL A 249 -12.61 -22.64 -5.67
N GLU A 250 -12.33 -21.53 -5.01
CA GLU A 250 -13.01 -20.24 -5.26
C GLU A 250 -13.08 -19.94 -6.77
N ALA A 251 -14.26 -19.59 -7.26
CA ALA A 251 -14.51 -19.21 -8.64
C ALA A 251 -15.15 -17.82 -8.72
N LEU A 252 -14.43 -16.88 -9.35
CA LEU A 252 -14.88 -15.49 -9.52
C LEU A 252 -14.82 -15.10 -11.00
N PRO A 253 -15.62 -14.10 -11.44
CA PRO A 253 -15.55 -13.62 -12.82
C PRO A 253 -14.12 -13.17 -13.20
N ALA A 254 -13.77 -13.40 -14.46
CA ALA A 254 -12.44 -13.08 -14.98
C ALA A 254 -12.24 -11.57 -15.24
N THR A 255 -13.24 -10.73 -15.02
CA THR A 255 -13.15 -9.28 -15.17
C THR A 255 -13.76 -8.57 -13.98
N ARG A 256 -13.23 -7.39 -13.65
CA ARG A 256 -13.75 -6.50 -12.60
C ARG A 256 -13.49 -5.05 -12.92
N ILE A 257 -14.53 -4.21 -12.88
CA ILE A 257 -14.44 -2.75 -13.01
C ILE A 257 -14.71 -2.11 -11.66
N LYS A 258 -13.83 -1.18 -11.24
CA LYS A 258 -13.91 -0.52 -9.93
C LYS A 258 -13.90 0.99 -10.12
N ILE A 259 -14.74 1.70 -9.39
CA ILE A 259 -14.89 3.17 -9.45
C ILE A 259 -14.74 3.75 -8.05
N PRO A 260 -13.52 4.12 -7.62
CA PRO A 260 -13.29 4.89 -6.41
C PRO A 260 -13.48 6.39 -6.67
N ILE A 261 -14.18 7.07 -5.76
CA ILE A 261 -14.30 8.55 -5.72
C ILE A 261 -13.94 8.99 -4.31
N GLY A 262 -13.03 9.96 -4.19
CA GLY A 262 -12.50 10.41 -2.90
C GLY A 262 -12.53 11.92 -2.75
N MET A 263 -12.53 12.35 -1.50
CA MET A 263 -12.38 13.75 -1.10
C MET A 263 -11.47 13.82 0.12
N ARG A 264 -10.57 14.81 0.14
CA ARG A 264 -9.71 15.10 1.28
C ARG A 264 -9.78 16.59 1.60
N ALA A 265 -10.00 16.91 2.87
CA ALA A 265 -10.03 18.27 3.39
C ALA A 265 -8.96 18.45 4.46
N THR A 266 -8.23 19.55 4.42
CA THR A 266 -7.26 19.93 5.45
C THR A 266 -7.60 21.34 5.94
N TYR A 267 -7.75 21.49 7.26
CA TYR A 267 -8.04 22.76 7.91
C TYR A 267 -6.99 23.07 8.96
N PHE A 268 -6.36 24.23 8.84
CA PHE A 268 -5.36 24.74 9.78
C PHE A 268 -6.05 25.61 10.83
N LEU A 269 -6.20 25.08 12.04
CA LEU A 269 -6.81 25.78 13.17
C LEU A 269 -5.72 26.38 14.05
N GLY A 270 -5.41 27.66 13.79
CA GLY A 270 -4.27 28.32 14.42
C GLY A 270 -2.94 27.65 14.07
N ASP A 271 -1.96 27.81 14.95
CA ASP A 271 -0.61 27.28 14.76
C ASP A 271 -0.44 25.85 15.32
N GLN A 272 -1.36 25.42 16.18
CA GLN A 272 -1.23 24.18 16.95
C GLN A 272 -1.95 22.99 16.34
N PHE A 273 -3.08 23.19 15.63
CA PHE A 273 -3.92 22.10 15.19
C PHE A 273 -4.03 22.05 13.66
N ILE A 274 -3.89 20.86 13.08
CA ILE A 274 -4.21 20.60 11.69
C ILE A 274 -5.25 19.49 11.68
N LEU A 275 -6.47 19.82 11.24
CA LEU A 275 -7.56 18.87 11.09
C LEU A 275 -7.55 18.32 9.68
N ARG A 276 -7.60 17.01 9.54
CA ARG A 276 -7.65 16.32 8.24
C ARG A 276 -8.86 15.41 8.21
N GLY A 277 -9.69 15.59 7.21
CA GLY A 277 -10.81 14.71 6.89
C GLY A 277 -10.58 14.03 5.56
N TRP A 278 -10.91 12.77 5.46
CA TRP A 278 -10.89 12.03 4.22
C TRP A 278 -12.15 11.18 4.11
N TYR A 279 -12.75 11.16 2.91
CA TYR A 279 -13.89 10.32 2.58
C TYR A 279 -13.65 9.64 1.24
N ARG A 280 -14.07 8.37 1.11
CA ARG A 280 -14.05 7.61 -0.15
C ARG A 280 -15.33 6.79 -0.29
N PHE A 281 -16.00 6.99 -1.40
CA PHE A 281 -16.98 6.10 -1.96
C PHE A 281 -16.31 5.15 -2.95
N TYR A 282 -16.76 3.89 -2.98
CA TYR A 282 -16.29 2.89 -3.92
C TYR A 282 -17.47 2.06 -4.40
N HIS A 283 -17.48 1.77 -5.69
CA HIS A 283 -18.42 0.87 -6.35
C HIS A 283 -17.67 -0.05 -7.31
N ASP A 284 -18.14 -1.31 -7.47
CA ASP A 284 -17.67 -2.21 -8.53
C ASP A 284 -18.81 -3.05 -9.12
N ASP A 285 -18.52 -3.68 -10.25
CA ASP A 285 -19.47 -4.53 -10.99
C ASP A 285 -19.65 -5.93 -10.37
N TRP A 286 -18.96 -6.23 -9.26
CA TRP A 286 -19.21 -7.44 -8.45
C TRP A 286 -20.22 -7.19 -7.32
N GLY A 287 -20.82 -6.00 -7.23
CA GLY A 287 -21.85 -5.63 -6.26
C GLY A 287 -21.33 -4.95 -4.99
N ILE A 288 -20.02 -4.76 -4.81
CA ILE A 288 -19.51 -4.00 -3.65
C ILE A 288 -19.83 -2.52 -3.81
N ASN A 289 -20.50 -2.00 -2.79
CA ASN A 289 -20.59 -0.57 -2.50
C ASN A 289 -19.97 -0.32 -1.14
N SER A 290 -18.99 0.58 -1.07
CA SER A 290 -18.35 0.87 0.22
C SER A 290 -18.14 2.36 0.45
N ASN A 291 -18.12 2.70 1.74
CA ASN A 291 -17.85 4.05 2.23
C ASN A 291 -16.76 3.98 3.29
N ALA A 292 -15.76 4.86 3.17
CA ALA A 292 -14.74 5.05 4.19
C ALA A 292 -14.67 6.51 4.58
N ALA A 293 -14.65 6.81 5.87
CA ALA A 293 -14.44 8.15 6.40
C ALA A 293 -13.35 8.12 7.46
N GLU A 294 -12.37 9.02 7.35
CA GLU A 294 -11.28 9.15 8.30
C GLU A 294 -11.19 10.58 8.81
N PHE A 295 -10.92 10.72 10.07
CA PHE A 295 -10.60 11.99 10.72
C PHE A 295 -9.28 11.85 11.48
N GLU A 296 -8.38 12.79 11.23
CA GLU A 296 -7.07 12.87 11.87
C GLU A 296 -6.83 14.30 12.38
N THR A 297 -6.27 14.44 13.57
CA THR A 297 -5.89 15.73 14.15
C THR A 297 -4.42 15.74 14.48
N VAL A 298 -3.61 16.54 13.77
CA VAL A 298 -2.23 16.79 14.17
C VAL A 298 -2.22 17.86 15.24
N VAL A 299 -1.79 17.49 16.45
CA VAL A 299 -1.61 18.38 17.60
C VAL A 299 -0.12 18.69 17.72
N LYS A 300 0.28 19.91 17.37
CA LYS A 300 1.66 20.38 17.55
C LYS A 300 1.86 20.78 19.02
N VAL A 301 2.46 19.93 19.81
CA VAL A 301 2.78 20.20 21.22
C VAL A 301 3.87 21.30 21.31
N ASN A 302 4.82 21.24 20.39
CA ASN A 302 5.80 22.29 20.13
C ASN A 302 6.24 22.22 18.65
N PRO A 303 7.10 23.13 18.14
CA PRO A 303 7.50 23.12 16.72
C PRO A 303 8.14 21.82 16.22
N PHE A 304 8.65 20.98 17.11
CA PHE A 304 9.44 19.79 16.79
C PHE A 304 8.75 18.48 17.19
N PHE A 305 7.69 18.55 17.99
CA PHE A 305 6.96 17.37 18.46
C PHE A 305 5.47 17.50 18.21
N SER A 306 4.87 16.48 17.60
CA SER A 306 3.43 16.41 17.38
C SER A 306 2.86 15.04 17.73
N ILE A 307 1.60 15.04 18.15
CA ILE A 307 0.78 13.85 18.39
C ILE A 307 -0.37 13.88 17.39
N THR A 308 -0.69 12.74 16.80
CA THR A 308 -1.66 12.64 15.71
C THR A 308 -2.65 11.51 15.99
N PRO A 309 -3.69 11.73 16.84
CA PRO A 309 -4.79 10.79 16.94
C PRO A 309 -5.58 10.72 15.63
N PHE A 310 -6.10 9.52 15.31
CA PHE A 310 -6.92 9.28 14.13
C PHE A 310 -8.00 8.25 14.39
N TYR A 311 -9.07 8.32 13.60
CA TYR A 311 -10.15 7.36 13.56
C TYR A 311 -10.67 7.21 12.14
N ARG A 312 -10.83 5.95 11.67
CA ARG A 312 -11.46 5.61 10.38
C ARG A 312 -12.63 4.65 10.62
N PHE A 313 -13.76 4.99 10.03
CA PHE A 313 -14.89 4.12 9.86
C PHE A 313 -14.94 3.63 8.42
N TYR A 314 -15.28 2.35 8.23
CA TYR A 314 -15.48 1.73 6.93
C TYR A 314 -16.69 0.83 6.96
N GLN A 315 -17.47 0.81 5.88
CA GLN A 315 -18.55 -0.14 5.66
C GLN A 315 -18.57 -0.59 4.20
N GLN A 316 -18.96 -1.84 3.94
CA GLN A 316 -19.19 -2.38 2.60
C GLN A 316 -20.40 -3.31 2.55
N SER A 317 -21.02 -3.43 1.34
CA SER A 317 -21.89 -4.56 0.98
C SER A 317 -21.07 -5.81 0.70
N ALA A 318 -21.70 -6.97 0.62
CA ALA A 318 -21.05 -8.16 0.06
C ALA A 318 -20.96 -8.06 -1.48
N VAL A 319 -20.07 -8.85 -2.07
CA VAL A 319 -20.15 -9.18 -3.50
C VAL A 319 -21.38 -10.07 -3.76
N ASP A 320 -21.87 -10.09 -4.98
CA ASP A 320 -23.03 -10.90 -5.38
C ASP A 320 -22.78 -12.43 -5.28
N TYR A 321 -21.51 -12.82 -5.25
CA TYR A 321 -21.04 -14.21 -5.24
C TYR A 321 -20.65 -14.72 -3.84
N PHE A 322 -20.92 -13.97 -2.77
CA PHE A 322 -20.57 -14.35 -1.41
C PHE A 322 -21.65 -15.17 -0.72
N ALA A 323 -21.29 -16.33 -0.19
CA ALA A 323 -22.05 -17.01 0.84
C ALA A 323 -21.12 -17.58 1.94
N PRO A 324 -21.60 -17.72 3.19
CA PRO A 324 -20.83 -18.33 4.26
C PRO A 324 -20.60 -19.83 4.02
N TYR A 325 -19.82 -20.46 4.90
CA TYR A 325 -19.55 -21.89 4.90
C TYR A 325 -20.82 -22.72 4.66
N GLN A 326 -20.79 -23.63 3.67
CA GLN A 326 -21.92 -24.47 3.23
C GLN A 326 -23.15 -23.71 2.74
N GLY A 327 -22.98 -22.44 2.35
CA GLY A 327 -24.09 -21.62 1.85
C GLY A 327 -24.28 -21.66 0.32
N HIS A 328 -23.30 -22.20 -0.41
CA HIS A 328 -23.34 -22.28 -1.89
C HIS A 328 -24.05 -23.55 -2.38
N SER A 329 -24.61 -23.46 -3.59
CA SER A 329 -25.25 -24.58 -4.30
C SER A 329 -24.55 -24.88 -5.63
N ASN A 330 -24.64 -26.12 -6.11
CA ASN A 330 -24.02 -26.53 -7.39
C ASN A 330 -24.63 -25.85 -8.65
N ALA A 331 -25.65 -25.01 -8.50
CA ALA A 331 -26.22 -24.23 -9.58
C ALA A 331 -25.48 -22.90 -9.83
N GLU A 332 -24.57 -22.50 -8.93
CA GLU A 332 -23.85 -21.24 -9.01
C GLU A 332 -22.59 -21.39 -9.87
N GLU A 333 -22.38 -20.45 -10.80
CA GLU A 333 -21.18 -20.39 -11.64
C GLU A 333 -20.00 -19.73 -10.91
N PHE A 334 -20.28 -18.67 -10.13
CA PHE A 334 -19.30 -17.92 -9.35
C PHE A 334 -19.65 -17.98 -7.88
N TYR A 335 -18.63 -18.20 -7.05
CA TYR A 335 -18.81 -18.39 -5.61
C TYR A 335 -17.53 -18.08 -4.83
N THR A 336 -17.71 -17.53 -3.64
CA THR A 336 -16.64 -17.28 -2.66
C THR A 336 -17.20 -17.33 -1.24
N SER A 337 -16.39 -17.84 -0.29
CA SER A 337 -16.62 -17.74 1.15
C SER A 337 -15.57 -16.85 1.83
N ASN A 338 -14.88 -15.98 1.06
CA ASN A 338 -13.92 -15.03 1.57
C ASN A 338 -14.62 -13.85 2.25
N TYR A 339 -14.48 -13.74 3.56
CA TYR A 339 -15.11 -12.67 4.36
C TYR A 339 -14.57 -11.27 4.07
N ASP A 340 -13.44 -11.11 3.34
CA ASP A 340 -13.02 -9.81 2.80
C ASP A 340 -13.96 -9.28 1.72
N LEU A 341 -14.71 -10.19 1.07
CA LEU A 341 -15.73 -9.88 0.08
C LEU A 341 -17.16 -9.88 0.66
N SER A 342 -17.32 -10.15 1.96
CA SER A 342 -18.61 -10.13 2.67
C SER A 342 -19.07 -8.72 3.02
N LYS A 343 -20.29 -8.61 3.52
CA LYS A 343 -20.80 -7.37 4.15
C LYS A 343 -20.24 -7.22 5.56
N PHE A 344 -19.58 -6.08 5.84
CA PHE A 344 -19.12 -5.74 7.20
C PHE A 344 -18.93 -4.23 7.40
N ASN A 345 -18.80 -3.87 8.68
CA ASN A 345 -18.30 -2.57 9.10
C ASN A 345 -16.95 -2.77 9.81
N SER A 346 -16.09 -1.74 9.77
CA SER A 346 -14.85 -1.77 10.54
C SER A 346 -14.49 -0.40 11.11
N HIS A 347 -13.70 -0.45 12.18
CA HIS A 347 -13.15 0.69 12.90
C HIS A 347 -11.63 0.56 12.93
N PHE A 348 -10.92 1.64 12.63
CA PHE A 348 -9.48 1.71 12.75
C PHE A 348 -9.11 3.00 13.46
N PHE A 349 -8.45 2.89 14.61
CA PHE A 349 -8.12 4.04 15.44
C PHE A 349 -6.75 3.89 16.08
N GLY A 350 -6.14 5.01 16.42
CA GLY A 350 -4.81 5.01 17.00
C GLY A 350 -4.22 6.40 17.14
N ALA A 351 -2.89 6.44 17.27
CA ALA A 351 -2.15 7.68 17.35
C ALA A 351 -0.74 7.55 16.75
N GLY A 352 -0.25 8.65 16.21
CA GLY A 352 1.12 8.86 15.77
C GLY A 352 1.86 9.85 16.66
N PHE A 353 3.17 9.66 16.81
CA PHE A 353 4.09 10.53 17.55
C PHE A 353 5.25 10.88 16.62
N ARG A 354 5.44 12.15 16.31
CA ARG A 354 6.49 12.59 15.40
C ARG A 354 7.41 13.60 16.07
N VAL A 355 8.73 13.36 15.94
CA VAL A 355 9.80 14.23 16.41
C VAL A 355 10.66 14.64 15.21
N ALA A 356 10.91 15.95 15.04
CA ALA A 356 11.71 16.50 13.95
C ALA A 356 12.46 17.77 14.40
N PRO A 357 13.47 17.66 15.28
CA PRO A 357 14.23 18.81 15.79
C PRO A 357 15.20 19.34 14.73
N PRO A 358 15.55 20.64 14.72
CA PRO A 358 16.42 21.25 13.72
C PRO A 358 17.85 20.73 13.76
N GLU A 359 18.32 20.25 14.92
CA GLU A 359 19.65 19.67 15.10
C GLU A 359 19.71 18.16 14.77
N GLY A 360 18.60 17.61 14.28
CA GLY A 360 18.42 16.18 14.04
C GLY A 360 18.02 15.40 15.29
N VAL A 361 17.33 14.28 15.07
CA VAL A 361 16.92 13.36 16.14
C VAL A 361 18.18 12.79 16.81
N PHE A 362 18.19 12.78 18.13
CA PHE A 362 19.37 12.43 18.95
C PHE A 362 20.63 13.26 18.63
N HIS A 363 20.48 14.52 18.15
CA HIS A 363 21.57 15.40 17.72
C HIS A 363 22.38 14.86 16.52
N LEU A 364 21.81 13.95 15.74
CA LEU A 364 22.39 13.43 14.50
C LEU A 364 21.87 14.26 13.33
N LYS A 365 22.67 15.18 12.79
CA LYS A 365 22.29 16.20 11.79
C LYS A 365 21.56 15.63 10.55
N HIS A 366 21.91 14.41 10.13
CA HIS A 366 21.31 13.77 8.96
C HIS A 366 20.03 12.98 9.28
N PHE A 367 19.75 12.71 10.56
CA PHE A 367 18.53 12.04 11.02
C PHE A 367 17.48 13.11 11.36
N ASN A 368 16.70 13.53 10.36
CA ASN A 368 15.85 14.71 10.49
C ASN A 368 14.48 14.46 11.10
N SER A 369 13.95 13.23 11.06
CA SER A 369 12.66 12.93 11.67
C SER A 369 12.51 11.48 12.09
N LEU A 370 11.78 11.27 13.18
CA LEU A 370 11.32 9.97 13.65
C LEU A 370 9.81 10.05 13.89
N GLU A 371 9.08 9.09 13.34
CA GLU A 371 7.64 8.92 13.60
C GLU A 371 7.37 7.49 14.07
N LEU A 372 6.59 7.36 15.14
CA LEU A 372 6.03 6.09 15.63
C LEU A 372 4.51 6.19 15.55
N ARG A 373 3.85 5.18 14.99
CA ARG A 373 2.40 5.12 14.87
C ARG A 373 1.88 3.76 15.34
N TYR A 374 0.82 3.79 16.12
CA TYR A 374 0.07 2.60 16.53
C TYR A 374 -1.36 2.74 16.06
N GLY A 375 -1.94 1.65 15.54
CA GLY A 375 -3.33 1.56 15.17
C GLY A 375 -3.93 0.21 15.54
N HIS A 376 -5.19 0.24 15.99
CA HIS A 376 -6.01 -0.93 16.28
C HIS A 376 -7.19 -0.98 15.31
N TYR A 377 -7.36 -2.14 14.65
CA TYR A 377 -8.43 -2.41 13.69
C TYR A 377 -9.39 -3.44 14.25
N GLN A 378 -10.69 -3.20 14.07
CA GLN A 378 -11.77 -4.12 14.42
C GLN A 378 -12.76 -4.22 13.27
N ARG A 379 -13.23 -5.44 12.98
CA ARG A 379 -14.25 -5.74 11.99
C ARG A 379 -15.43 -6.44 12.62
N THR A 380 -16.67 -6.15 12.18
CA THR A 380 -17.89 -6.80 12.68
C THR A 380 -17.96 -8.31 12.42
N THR A 381 -17.14 -8.82 11.50
CA THR A 381 -16.96 -10.26 11.26
C THR A 381 -16.00 -10.94 12.24
N GLY A 382 -15.51 -10.24 13.26
CA GLY A 382 -14.68 -10.81 14.33
C GLY A 382 -13.16 -10.68 14.11
N LEU A 383 -12.70 -10.12 12.97
CA LEU A 383 -11.27 -9.88 12.75
C LEU A 383 -10.80 -8.64 13.50
N ASN A 384 -9.69 -8.80 14.24
CA ASN A 384 -9.01 -7.72 14.94
C ASN A 384 -7.54 -7.70 14.53
N ALA A 385 -6.94 -6.51 14.42
CA ALA A 385 -5.52 -6.37 14.08
C ALA A 385 -4.87 -5.20 14.83
N ASN A 386 -3.56 -5.33 15.05
CA ASN A 386 -2.72 -4.28 15.60
C ASN A 386 -1.60 -3.98 14.61
N ILE A 387 -1.33 -2.70 14.42
CA ILE A 387 -0.28 -2.20 13.51
C ILE A 387 0.61 -1.26 14.30
N VAL A 388 1.90 -1.52 14.29
CA VAL A 388 2.93 -0.59 14.79
C VAL A 388 3.83 -0.24 13.62
N SER A 389 4.04 1.04 13.36
CA SER A 389 4.97 1.49 12.33
C SER A 389 5.94 2.52 12.87
N MET A 390 7.16 2.49 12.34
CA MET A 390 8.23 3.44 12.60
C MET A 390 8.75 3.97 11.27
N GLN A 391 8.78 5.29 11.15
CA GLN A 391 9.40 5.96 10.01
C GLN A 391 10.60 6.78 10.48
N VAL A 392 11.70 6.64 9.76
CA VAL A 392 12.95 7.37 9.97
C VAL A 392 13.26 8.13 8.70
N GLY A 393 13.42 9.45 8.80
CA GLY A 393 13.76 10.32 7.67
C GLY A 393 15.19 10.87 7.79
N PHE A 394 15.89 10.87 6.65
CA PHE A 394 17.24 11.40 6.49
C PHE A 394 17.26 12.52 5.43
N ARG A 395 18.10 13.55 5.68
CA ARG A 395 18.24 14.68 4.75
C ARG A 395 19.66 15.25 4.71
#